data_a07d0d0e2cc4ffe28440ea314942b61e
#
_entry.id   a07d0d0e2cc4ffe28440ea314942b61e
#
_cell.length_a   1.000
_cell.length_b   1.000
_cell.length_c   1.000
_cell.angle_alpha   90.00
_cell.angle_beta   90.00
_cell.angle_gamma   90.00
#
_symmetry.space_group_name_H-M   'P 1'
#
loop_
_entity.id
_entity.type
_entity.pdbx_description
1 polymer ?
#
loop_
_entity_poly.entity_id
_entity_poly.type
_entity_poly.pdbx_seq_one_letter_code
_entity_poly.pdbx_strand_id
1 'polypeptide(L)'
;IKASGSAGQSCGAFLAPGITLELEGDANDYVGKGLSGGRLTVYPPKSSSFMPEENVIVGNTCLYGATRGHCYFAGIAAERFAVRNSGAHAVVEGVGDHGCEYMTGGRVVVLGSTGRNFAAGMSGGIAYVLDMNRDFASKCNMEMVELGTVEDPLEIAELHTLIEDHRHYTGSSIAEHVIHEFHHLLPRFVRVMPTDYKQVLQQQAAKAAEEKKRSSHVDLLGTLSNRGSQVDVSISNEHVASDAVSGAAKTEEPAVMDMEEAMLDKELAKARSEKLDKVRGFMKYHRRTE
;
A
#
# COMPACT_ATOMS: atom_id res chain seq x y z
N ILE A 1 2.52 -22.84 -3.49
CA ILE A 1 1.61 -23.92 -3.07
C ILE A 1 0.29 -23.67 -3.80
N LYS A 2 -0.17 -24.65 -4.59
CA LYS A 2 -1.51 -24.64 -5.18
C LYS A 2 -2.32 -25.74 -4.53
N ALA A 3 -3.55 -25.41 -4.09
CA ALA A 3 -4.48 -26.29 -3.46
C ALA A 3 -5.87 -26.16 -4.10
N SER A 4 -6.68 -27.19 -4.02
CA SER A 4 -8.04 -27.20 -4.54
C SER A 4 -8.98 -27.87 -3.53
N GLY A 5 -10.17 -27.31 -3.34
CA GLY A 5 -11.21 -27.76 -2.41
C GLY A 5 -11.41 -26.81 -1.23
N SER A 6 -12.04 -27.32 -0.17
CA SER A 6 -12.34 -26.53 1.03
C SER A 6 -11.19 -26.59 2.01
N ALA A 7 -10.59 -25.45 2.32
CA ALA A 7 -9.62 -25.32 3.41
C ALA A 7 -10.36 -24.98 4.71
N GLY A 8 -9.89 -25.53 5.82
CA GLY A 8 -10.48 -25.26 7.13
C GLY A 8 -10.14 -23.88 7.66
N GLN A 9 -10.16 -23.73 8.98
CA GLN A 9 -9.81 -22.49 9.68
C GLN A 9 -8.32 -22.16 9.56
N SER A 10 -8.00 -20.86 9.62
CA SER A 10 -6.63 -20.33 9.64
C SER A 10 -5.79 -20.73 8.41
N CYS A 11 -6.42 -20.93 7.25
CA CYS A 11 -5.70 -21.17 6.01
C CYS A 11 -4.74 -20.00 5.73
N GLY A 12 -3.47 -20.29 5.47
CA GLY A 12 -2.43 -19.28 5.23
C GLY A 12 -2.07 -18.44 6.46
N ALA A 13 -2.38 -18.88 7.67
CA ALA A 13 -1.97 -18.17 8.88
C ALA A 13 -0.44 -18.05 8.97
N PHE A 14 0.04 -16.83 9.32
CA PHE A 14 1.46 -16.50 9.47
C PHE A 14 2.31 -16.74 8.21
N LEU A 15 1.68 -16.72 7.03
CA LEU A 15 2.37 -16.95 5.77
C LEU A 15 3.53 -15.95 5.60
N ALA A 16 4.74 -16.50 5.43
CA ALA A 16 5.99 -15.72 5.41
C ALA A 16 6.28 -15.13 4.02
N PRO A 17 7.16 -14.13 3.91
CA PRO A 17 7.64 -13.60 2.64
C PRO A 17 8.19 -14.72 1.72
N GLY A 18 7.98 -14.56 0.42
CA GLY A 18 8.41 -15.53 -0.60
C GLY A 18 7.48 -16.73 -0.78
N ILE A 19 6.49 -16.94 0.09
CA ILE A 19 5.52 -18.02 -0.04
C ILE A 19 4.26 -17.51 -0.74
N THR A 20 3.84 -18.23 -1.78
CA THR A 20 2.54 -18.05 -2.43
C THR A 20 1.66 -19.25 -2.13
N LEU A 21 0.47 -18.99 -1.59
CA LEU A 21 -0.61 -19.97 -1.41
C LEU A 21 -1.79 -19.57 -2.27
N GLU A 22 -2.16 -20.45 -3.18
CA GLU A 22 -3.30 -20.30 -4.10
C GLU A 22 -4.28 -21.42 -3.80
N LEU A 23 -5.51 -21.05 -3.45
CA LEU A 23 -6.60 -21.98 -3.15
C LEU A 23 -7.72 -21.77 -4.17
N GLU A 24 -7.94 -22.76 -5.02
CA GLU A 24 -9.12 -22.87 -5.86
C GLU A 24 -10.22 -23.58 -5.05
N GLY A 25 -11.09 -22.80 -4.40
CA GLY A 25 -12.08 -23.32 -3.48
C GLY A 25 -12.55 -22.28 -2.48
N ASP A 26 -12.78 -22.70 -1.24
CA ASP A 26 -13.26 -21.89 -0.14
C ASP A 26 -12.47 -22.16 1.16
N ALA A 27 -12.60 -21.29 2.14
CA ALA A 27 -11.98 -21.47 3.45
C ALA A 27 -12.87 -20.90 4.57
N ASN A 28 -12.63 -21.39 5.79
CA ASN A 28 -13.37 -20.93 6.96
C ASN A 28 -12.77 -19.66 7.58
N ASP A 29 -12.91 -19.51 8.91
CA ASP A 29 -12.48 -18.32 9.63
C ASP A 29 -10.95 -18.17 9.69
N TYR A 30 -10.49 -16.95 9.96
CA TYR A 30 -9.10 -16.59 10.20
C TYR A 30 -8.15 -16.84 9.02
N VAL A 31 -8.63 -16.81 7.80
CA VAL A 31 -7.78 -16.90 6.60
C VAL A 31 -6.75 -15.76 6.63
N GLY A 32 -5.48 -16.09 6.47
CA GLY A 32 -4.38 -15.12 6.50
C GLY A 32 -4.15 -14.43 7.85
N LYS A 33 -4.63 -15.02 8.97
CA LYS A 33 -4.33 -14.52 10.32
C LYS A 33 -2.84 -14.34 10.51
N GLY A 34 -2.41 -13.13 10.92
CA GLY A 34 -0.99 -12.85 11.15
C GLY A 34 -0.11 -12.97 9.91
N LEU A 35 -0.68 -12.86 8.70
CA LEU A 35 0.09 -12.86 7.45
C LEU A 35 1.27 -11.88 7.58
N SER A 36 2.50 -12.34 7.27
CA SER A 36 3.72 -11.59 7.52
C SER A 36 4.53 -11.24 6.26
N GLY A 37 4.01 -11.53 5.04
CA GLY A 37 4.65 -11.09 3.81
C GLY A 37 4.40 -11.93 2.56
N GLY A 38 3.70 -13.06 2.68
CA GLY A 38 3.35 -13.91 1.55
C GLY A 38 2.21 -13.37 0.67
N ARG A 39 1.89 -14.12 -0.37
CA ARG A 39 0.68 -13.89 -1.17
C ARG A 39 -0.32 -15.02 -0.96
N LEU A 40 -1.56 -14.66 -0.63
CA LEU A 40 -2.66 -15.58 -0.42
C LEU A 40 -3.79 -15.25 -1.39
N THR A 41 -4.21 -16.24 -2.17
CA THR A 41 -5.27 -16.07 -3.16
C THR A 41 -6.33 -17.14 -2.94
N VAL A 42 -7.59 -16.74 -2.89
CA VAL A 42 -8.75 -17.66 -2.79
C VAL A 42 -9.77 -17.27 -3.85
N TYR A 43 -10.20 -18.24 -4.65
CA TYR A 43 -11.18 -18.03 -5.69
C TYR A 43 -11.97 -19.34 -5.94
N PRO A 44 -13.24 -19.27 -6.35
CA PRO A 44 -14.02 -20.45 -6.61
C PRO A 44 -13.52 -21.21 -7.84
N PRO A 45 -13.76 -22.52 -7.93
CA PRO A 45 -13.46 -23.28 -9.14
C PRO A 45 -14.12 -22.67 -10.37
N LYS A 46 -13.41 -22.64 -11.49
CA LYS A 46 -13.95 -22.12 -12.77
C LYS A 46 -15.21 -22.82 -13.24
N SER A 47 -15.45 -24.04 -12.77
CA SER A 47 -16.66 -24.81 -13.05
C SER A 47 -17.85 -24.44 -12.16
N SER A 48 -17.68 -23.53 -11.20
CA SER A 48 -18.76 -23.08 -10.33
C SER A 48 -19.84 -22.34 -11.13
N SER A 49 -21.11 -22.60 -10.79
CA SER A 49 -22.27 -22.01 -11.47
C SER A 49 -22.81 -20.76 -10.76
N PHE A 50 -22.19 -20.35 -9.65
CA PHE A 50 -22.60 -19.16 -8.88
C PHE A 50 -21.72 -17.95 -9.22
N MET A 51 -22.23 -16.75 -8.96
CA MET A 51 -21.50 -15.50 -9.06
C MET A 51 -20.63 -15.32 -7.81
N PRO A 52 -19.31 -15.23 -7.93
CA PRO A 52 -18.42 -15.12 -6.77
C PRO A 52 -18.77 -13.93 -5.86
N GLU A 53 -19.02 -12.78 -6.45
CA GLU A 53 -19.36 -11.52 -5.76
C GLU A 53 -20.68 -11.54 -4.97
N GLU A 54 -21.50 -12.57 -5.16
CA GLU A 54 -22.76 -12.78 -4.42
C GLU A 54 -22.63 -13.84 -3.33
N ASN A 55 -21.46 -14.49 -3.21
CA ASN A 55 -21.27 -15.64 -2.34
C ASN A 55 -20.10 -15.49 -1.40
N VAL A 56 -20.27 -15.97 -0.17
CA VAL A 56 -19.20 -16.00 0.84
C VAL A 56 -18.20 -17.09 0.47
N ILE A 57 -16.92 -16.71 0.27
CA ILE A 57 -15.83 -17.63 -0.07
C ILE A 57 -14.86 -17.84 1.07
N VAL A 58 -14.75 -16.89 1.99
CA VAL A 58 -13.93 -16.99 3.20
C VAL A 58 -14.74 -16.54 4.42
N GLY A 59 -14.50 -17.18 5.54
CA GLY A 59 -15.25 -16.97 6.78
C GLY A 59 -14.94 -15.65 7.47
N ASN A 60 -15.14 -15.63 8.79
CA ASN A 60 -14.99 -14.45 9.62
C ASN A 60 -13.51 -14.14 9.95
N THR A 61 -13.24 -12.89 10.28
CA THR A 61 -11.98 -12.45 10.90
C THR A 61 -10.75 -12.75 10.05
N CYS A 62 -10.92 -12.74 8.73
CA CYS A 62 -9.80 -12.90 7.80
C CYS A 62 -8.81 -11.75 7.93
N LEU A 63 -7.50 -12.02 7.77
CA LEU A 63 -6.39 -11.08 7.91
C LEU A 63 -6.25 -10.48 9.32
N TYR A 64 -6.78 -11.13 10.35
CA TYR A 64 -6.61 -10.67 11.72
C TYR A 64 -5.13 -10.45 12.07
N GLY A 65 -4.77 -9.21 12.40
CA GLY A 65 -3.42 -8.86 12.78
C GLY A 65 -2.36 -9.11 11.70
N ALA A 66 -2.75 -9.12 10.42
CA ALA A 66 -1.81 -9.25 9.31
C ALA A 66 -0.88 -8.03 9.26
N THR A 67 0.44 -8.26 9.15
CA THR A 67 1.46 -7.21 9.23
C THR A 67 2.03 -6.81 7.87
N ARG A 68 1.99 -7.74 6.89
CA ARG A 68 2.54 -7.53 5.54
C ARG A 68 2.04 -8.62 4.59
N GLY A 69 2.12 -8.39 3.29
CA GLY A 69 1.75 -9.36 2.26
C GLY A 69 0.54 -8.94 1.46
N HIS A 70 0.09 -9.79 0.55
CA HIS A 70 -0.98 -9.50 -0.40
C HIS A 70 -2.04 -10.60 -0.38
N CYS A 71 -3.30 -10.21 -0.34
CA CYS A 71 -4.43 -11.13 -0.35
C CYS A 71 -5.46 -10.75 -1.41
N TYR A 72 -5.94 -11.74 -2.14
CA TYR A 72 -6.91 -11.57 -3.22
C TYR A 72 -8.00 -12.62 -3.08
N PHE A 73 -9.23 -12.18 -2.75
CA PHE A 73 -10.37 -13.05 -2.52
C PHE A 73 -11.48 -12.74 -3.52
N ALA A 74 -11.67 -13.64 -4.51
CA ALA A 74 -12.79 -13.54 -5.46
C ALA A 74 -14.05 -14.10 -4.83
N GLY A 75 -14.83 -13.23 -4.25
CA GLY A 75 -16.04 -13.51 -3.49
C GLY A 75 -16.10 -12.66 -2.22
N ILE A 76 -17.13 -12.90 -1.42
CA ILE A 76 -17.40 -12.16 -0.18
C ILE A 76 -16.60 -12.79 0.97
N ALA A 77 -15.96 -11.94 1.77
CA ALA A 77 -15.52 -12.31 3.12
C ALA A 77 -16.64 -12.05 4.12
N ALA A 78 -16.79 -12.92 5.09
CA ALA A 78 -17.80 -12.76 6.13
C ALA A 78 -17.48 -11.60 7.07
N GLU A 79 -17.86 -11.64 8.33
CA GLU A 79 -17.70 -10.53 9.26
C GLU A 79 -16.23 -10.29 9.67
N ARG A 80 -15.92 -9.06 10.05
CA ARG A 80 -14.63 -8.65 10.62
C ARG A 80 -13.44 -8.86 9.70
N PHE A 81 -13.65 -8.67 8.40
CA PHE A 81 -12.55 -8.69 7.43
C PHE A 81 -11.51 -7.61 7.73
N ALA A 82 -10.22 -7.96 7.67
CA ALA A 82 -9.08 -7.08 7.93
C ALA A 82 -9.07 -6.43 9.34
N VAL A 83 -9.74 -7.03 10.32
CA VAL A 83 -9.71 -6.55 11.71
C VAL A 83 -8.27 -6.57 12.23
N ARG A 84 -7.80 -5.43 12.78
CA ARG A 84 -6.42 -5.22 13.24
C ARG A 84 -5.36 -5.50 12.15
N ASN A 85 -5.69 -5.38 10.88
CA ASN A 85 -4.69 -5.37 9.82
C ASN A 85 -3.73 -4.19 10.04
N SER A 86 -2.44 -4.43 10.06
CA SER A 86 -1.41 -3.42 10.32
C SER A 86 -0.46 -3.16 9.15
N GLY A 87 -0.64 -3.87 8.01
CA GLY A 87 0.24 -3.62 6.86
C GLY A 87 0.01 -4.50 5.63
N ALA A 88 -0.87 -5.49 5.69
CA ALA A 88 -1.20 -6.29 4.51
C ALA A 88 -2.08 -5.50 3.54
N HIS A 89 -1.93 -5.80 2.25
CA HIS A 89 -2.77 -5.29 1.17
C HIS A 89 -3.77 -6.36 0.76
N ALA A 90 -5.03 -6.00 0.62
CA ALA A 90 -6.07 -6.95 0.28
C ALA A 90 -7.09 -6.38 -0.69
N VAL A 91 -7.59 -7.25 -1.58
CA VAL A 91 -8.75 -6.98 -2.44
C VAL A 91 -9.77 -8.08 -2.24
N VAL A 92 -11.04 -7.68 -2.07
CA VAL A 92 -12.18 -8.57 -1.83
C VAL A 92 -13.42 -8.04 -2.54
N GLU A 93 -14.34 -8.93 -2.91
CA GLU A 93 -15.53 -8.55 -3.71
C GLU A 93 -16.76 -8.21 -2.85
N GLY A 94 -16.63 -8.27 -1.55
CA GLY A 94 -17.62 -7.84 -0.57
C GLY A 94 -17.20 -8.23 0.84
N VAL A 95 -17.76 -7.56 1.84
CA VAL A 95 -17.48 -7.86 3.26
C VAL A 95 -18.76 -7.76 4.09
N GLY A 96 -18.82 -8.58 5.15
CA GLY A 96 -19.85 -8.51 6.16
C GLY A 96 -19.69 -7.32 7.11
N ASP A 97 -20.31 -7.40 8.27
CA ASP A 97 -20.25 -6.37 9.32
C ASP A 97 -18.81 -6.22 9.86
N HIS A 98 -18.48 -5.01 10.36
CA HIS A 98 -17.23 -4.72 11.05
C HIS A 98 -15.95 -4.86 10.19
N GLY A 99 -16.02 -4.68 8.87
CA GLY A 99 -14.84 -4.63 8.01
C GLY A 99 -13.85 -3.55 8.43
N CYS A 100 -12.54 -3.83 8.38
CA CYS A 100 -11.45 -2.91 8.76
C CYS A 100 -11.50 -2.39 10.20
N GLU A 101 -12.21 -3.06 11.10
CA GLU A 101 -12.31 -2.68 12.51
C GLU A 101 -10.92 -2.73 13.16
N TYR A 102 -10.52 -1.64 13.86
CA TYR A 102 -9.21 -1.47 14.48
C TYR A 102 -8.00 -1.66 13.52
N MET A 103 -8.18 -1.44 12.24
CA MET A 103 -7.09 -1.46 11.27
C MET A 103 -6.09 -0.32 11.58
N THR A 104 -4.79 -0.62 11.53
CA THR A 104 -3.71 0.32 11.86
C THR A 104 -2.75 0.57 10.72
N GLY A 105 -2.87 -0.16 9.59
CA GLY A 105 -2.00 -0.01 8.43
C GLY A 105 -2.45 -0.87 7.26
N GLY A 106 -1.75 -0.76 6.12
CA GLY A 106 -2.04 -1.51 4.90
C GLY A 106 -3.07 -0.85 4.00
N ARG A 107 -3.53 -1.63 3.01
CA ARG A 107 -4.53 -1.21 2.01
C ARG A 107 -5.61 -2.27 1.87
N VAL A 108 -6.86 -1.85 1.89
CA VAL A 108 -8.00 -2.73 1.65
C VAL A 108 -8.85 -2.16 0.53
N VAL A 109 -9.15 -2.98 -0.47
CA VAL A 109 -10.07 -2.63 -1.56
C VAL A 109 -11.28 -3.55 -1.49
N VAL A 110 -12.48 -2.98 -1.43
CA VAL A 110 -13.74 -3.71 -1.47
C VAL A 110 -14.48 -3.33 -2.75
N LEU A 111 -14.67 -4.31 -3.65
CA LEU A 111 -15.29 -4.09 -4.97
C LEU A 111 -16.80 -4.24 -4.97
N GLY A 112 -17.41 -4.54 -3.83
CA GLY A 112 -18.84 -4.77 -3.70
C GLY A 112 -19.41 -4.28 -2.37
N SER A 113 -20.44 -4.96 -1.89
CA SER A 113 -21.19 -4.54 -0.71
C SER A 113 -20.37 -4.63 0.58
N THR A 114 -20.69 -3.75 1.51
CA THR A 114 -20.19 -3.81 2.90
C THR A 114 -21.36 -4.00 3.87
N GLY A 115 -21.08 -4.65 4.99
CA GLY A 115 -21.96 -4.62 6.15
C GLY A 115 -21.85 -3.30 6.92
N ARG A 116 -22.49 -3.24 8.07
CA ARG A 116 -22.52 -2.06 8.97
C ARG A 116 -21.24 -1.96 9.80
N ASN A 117 -21.06 -0.81 10.44
CA ASN A 117 -19.99 -0.50 11.38
C ASN A 117 -18.59 -0.70 10.78
N PHE A 118 -18.44 -0.45 9.47
CA PHE A 118 -17.16 -0.51 8.78
C PHE A 118 -16.20 0.54 9.36
N ALA A 119 -14.92 0.20 9.46
CA ALA A 119 -13.83 1.05 9.97
C ALA A 119 -13.95 1.50 11.43
N ALA A 120 -14.77 0.84 12.27
CA ALA A 120 -14.86 1.18 13.70
C ALA A 120 -13.47 1.07 14.36
N GLY A 121 -13.03 2.16 15.03
CA GLY A 121 -11.72 2.21 15.70
C GLY A 121 -10.51 2.13 14.76
N MET A 122 -10.69 2.33 13.45
CA MET A 122 -9.60 2.36 12.48
C MET A 122 -8.72 3.59 12.72
N SER A 123 -7.41 3.37 12.95
CA SER A 123 -6.45 4.41 13.30
C SER A 123 -5.30 4.57 12.29
N GLY A 124 -5.20 3.69 11.29
CA GLY A 124 -4.17 3.76 10.26
C GLY A 124 -4.49 2.91 9.04
N GLY A 125 -3.73 3.08 7.97
CA GLY A 125 -4.01 2.47 6.67
C GLY A 125 -5.09 3.22 5.90
N ILE A 126 -5.45 2.70 4.71
CA ILE A 126 -6.47 3.26 3.84
C ILE A 126 -7.36 2.12 3.32
N ALA A 127 -8.67 2.33 3.34
CA ALA A 127 -9.60 1.46 2.64
C ALA A 127 -10.28 2.20 1.47
N TYR A 128 -10.52 1.47 0.39
CA TYR A 128 -11.23 1.95 -0.80
C TYR A 128 -12.44 1.06 -1.01
N VAL A 129 -13.62 1.64 -1.04
CA VAL A 129 -14.88 0.92 -1.21
C VAL A 129 -15.57 1.40 -2.47
N LEU A 130 -15.89 0.49 -3.39
CA LEU A 130 -16.68 0.78 -4.57
C LEU A 130 -18.18 0.89 -4.18
N ASP A 131 -18.65 2.12 -4.01
CA ASP A 131 -20.02 2.43 -3.56
C ASP A 131 -20.95 2.65 -4.75
N MET A 132 -21.42 1.56 -5.34
CA MET A 132 -22.35 1.62 -6.48
C MET A 132 -23.72 2.15 -6.08
N ASN A 133 -24.16 1.84 -4.87
CA ASN A 133 -25.49 2.19 -4.36
C ASN A 133 -25.55 3.55 -3.66
N ARG A 134 -24.40 4.19 -3.39
CA ARG A 134 -24.26 5.42 -2.62
C ARG A 134 -24.83 5.32 -1.20
N ASP A 135 -24.71 4.15 -0.58
CA ASP A 135 -25.22 3.88 0.77
C ASP A 135 -24.10 3.60 1.80
N PHE A 136 -22.85 3.52 1.34
CA PHE A 136 -21.71 3.16 2.18
C PHE A 136 -21.51 4.11 3.37
N ALA A 137 -21.74 5.41 3.20
CA ALA A 137 -21.60 6.38 4.29
C ALA A 137 -22.48 6.04 5.51
N SER A 138 -23.65 5.43 5.29
CA SER A 138 -24.53 5.00 6.38
C SER A 138 -24.07 3.73 7.09
N LYS A 139 -23.15 2.98 6.48
CA LYS A 139 -22.58 1.73 6.98
C LYS A 139 -21.22 1.93 7.65
N CYS A 140 -20.57 3.07 7.43
CA CYS A 140 -19.26 3.39 7.97
C CYS A 140 -19.37 4.01 9.37
N ASN A 141 -18.50 3.58 10.28
CA ASN A 141 -18.34 4.23 11.58
C ASN A 141 -17.40 5.44 11.42
N MET A 142 -18.00 6.64 11.52
CA MET A 142 -17.31 7.91 11.25
C MET A 142 -16.57 8.51 12.46
N GLU A 143 -16.47 7.80 13.58
CA GLU A 143 -15.91 8.35 14.83
C GLU A 143 -14.43 8.74 14.67
N MET A 144 -13.64 7.93 13.96
CA MET A 144 -12.19 8.12 13.80
C MET A 144 -11.74 8.29 12.35
N VAL A 145 -12.66 8.21 11.38
CA VAL A 145 -12.32 8.26 9.96
C VAL A 145 -13.10 9.35 9.23
N GLU A 146 -12.57 9.81 8.13
CA GLU A 146 -13.25 10.62 7.15
C GLU A 146 -13.42 9.86 5.83
N LEU A 147 -14.48 10.17 5.11
CA LEU A 147 -14.71 9.70 3.76
C LEU A 147 -14.28 10.77 2.76
N GLY A 148 -13.66 10.34 1.68
CA GLY A 148 -13.20 11.23 0.61
C GLY A 148 -13.20 10.53 -0.74
N THR A 149 -12.87 11.28 -1.76
CA THR A 149 -12.62 10.82 -3.14
C THR A 149 -11.16 10.40 -3.31
N VAL A 150 -10.88 9.61 -4.35
CA VAL A 150 -9.52 9.21 -4.72
C VAL A 150 -9.04 10.15 -5.83
N GLU A 151 -8.22 11.14 -5.48
CA GLU A 151 -7.79 12.21 -6.40
C GLU A 151 -6.28 12.22 -6.64
N ASP A 152 -5.48 11.76 -5.67
CA ASP A 152 -4.03 11.70 -5.80
C ASP A 152 -3.64 10.71 -6.90
N PRO A 153 -2.85 11.12 -7.92
CA PRO A 153 -2.41 10.24 -8.98
C PRO A 153 -1.66 8.98 -8.50
N LEU A 154 -0.95 9.05 -7.38
CA LEU A 154 -0.26 7.90 -6.79
C LEU A 154 -1.26 6.93 -6.14
N GLU A 155 -2.26 7.45 -5.44
CA GLU A 155 -3.34 6.62 -4.88
C GLU A 155 -4.17 5.98 -5.99
N ILE A 156 -4.49 6.70 -7.06
CA ILE A 156 -5.20 6.17 -8.24
C ILE A 156 -4.40 5.01 -8.86
N ALA A 157 -3.08 5.19 -9.03
CA ALA A 157 -2.21 4.14 -9.57
C ALA A 157 -2.13 2.92 -8.65
N GLU A 158 -2.04 3.13 -7.35
CA GLU A 158 -2.02 2.06 -6.36
C GLU A 158 -3.33 1.27 -6.38
N LEU A 159 -4.47 1.96 -6.35
CA LEU A 159 -5.80 1.37 -6.43
C LEU A 159 -5.96 0.53 -7.71
N HIS A 160 -5.62 1.11 -8.86
CA HIS A 160 -5.69 0.41 -10.15
C HIS A 160 -4.82 -0.85 -10.16
N THR A 161 -3.57 -0.75 -9.66
CA THR A 161 -2.64 -1.89 -9.58
C THR A 161 -3.20 -3.01 -8.69
N LEU A 162 -3.79 -2.68 -7.54
CA LEU A 162 -4.38 -3.68 -6.65
C LEU A 162 -5.55 -4.41 -7.31
N ILE A 163 -6.37 -3.70 -8.08
CA ILE A 163 -7.50 -4.31 -8.81
C ILE A 163 -7.01 -5.15 -9.99
N GLU A 164 -5.97 -4.69 -10.72
CA GLU A 164 -5.34 -5.49 -11.78
C GLU A 164 -4.74 -6.78 -11.24
N ASP A 165 -4.02 -6.72 -10.12
CA ASP A 165 -3.47 -7.89 -9.44
C ASP A 165 -4.58 -8.86 -9.01
N HIS A 166 -5.68 -8.31 -8.47
CA HIS A 166 -6.83 -9.14 -8.10
C HIS A 166 -7.40 -9.89 -9.30
N ARG A 167 -7.65 -9.19 -10.41
CA ARG A 167 -8.07 -9.83 -11.66
C ARG A 167 -7.07 -10.88 -12.14
N HIS A 168 -5.79 -10.55 -12.12
CA HIS A 168 -4.73 -11.42 -12.61
C HIS A 168 -4.65 -12.74 -11.82
N TYR A 169 -4.73 -12.65 -10.48
CA TYR A 169 -4.55 -13.82 -9.62
C TYR A 169 -5.82 -14.65 -9.41
N THR A 170 -7.00 -14.05 -9.57
CA THR A 170 -8.27 -14.72 -9.29
C THR A 170 -9.13 -14.99 -10.53
N GLY A 171 -8.91 -14.22 -11.61
CA GLY A 171 -9.81 -14.22 -12.75
C GLY A 171 -11.16 -13.54 -12.49
N SER A 172 -11.22 -12.64 -11.51
CA SER A 172 -12.42 -11.91 -11.10
C SER A 172 -13.08 -11.15 -12.25
N SER A 173 -14.36 -11.42 -12.50
CA SER A 173 -15.18 -10.74 -13.50
C SER A 173 -15.52 -9.31 -13.09
N ILE A 174 -15.77 -9.07 -11.80
CA ILE A 174 -16.03 -7.72 -11.28
C ILE A 174 -14.77 -6.85 -11.39
N ALA A 175 -13.59 -7.38 -11.09
CA ALA A 175 -12.35 -6.65 -11.26
C ALA A 175 -12.05 -6.33 -12.73
N GLU A 176 -12.35 -7.25 -13.65
CA GLU A 176 -12.22 -7.02 -15.09
C GLU A 176 -13.14 -5.88 -15.56
N HIS A 177 -14.40 -5.90 -15.13
CA HIS A 177 -15.35 -4.83 -15.40
C HIS A 177 -14.87 -3.48 -14.84
N VAL A 178 -14.42 -3.46 -13.57
CA VAL A 178 -13.93 -2.24 -12.94
C VAL A 178 -12.69 -1.67 -13.65
N ILE A 179 -11.78 -2.51 -14.12
CA ILE A 179 -10.60 -2.07 -14.88
C ILE A 179 -11.03 -1.47 -16.23
N HIS A 180 -11.96 -2.13 -16.93
CA HIS A 180 -12.45 -1.64 -18.23
C HIS A 180 -13.14 -0.28 -18.10
N GLU A 181 -13.96 -0.10 -17.05
CA GLU A 181 -14.72 1.12 -16.80
C GLU A 181 -14.05 2.04 -15.74
N PHE A 182 -12.75 1.89 -15.51
CA PHE A 182 -12.07 2.47 -14.36
C PHE A 182 -12.28 3.97 -14.21
N HIS A 183 -12.21 4.74 -15.31
CA HIS A 183 -12.42 6.20 -15.28
C HIS A 183 -13.84 6.59 -14.90
N HIS A 184 -14.83 5.83 -15.34
CA HIS A 184 -16.24 6.06 -15.02
C HIS A 184 -16.57 5.63 -13.59
N LEU A 185 -15.88 4.60 -13.07
CA LEU A 185 -16.09 4.06 -11.73
C LEU A 185 -15.23 4.71 -10.67
N LEU A 186 -14.12 5.35 -11.01
CA LEU A 186 -13.23 6.02 -10.05
C LEU A 186 -13.98 7.00 -9.12
N PRO A 187 -14.93 7.83 -9.58
CA PRO A 187 -15.72 8.71 -8.71
C PRO A 187 -16.69 7.97 -7.76
N ARG A 188 -16.85 6.65 -7.94
CA ARG A 188 -17.65 5.78 -7.07
C ARG A 188 -16.83 5.15 -5.95
N PHE A 189 -15.51 5.21 -6.05
CA PHE A 189 -14.65 4.75 -4.97
C PHE A 189 -14.65 5.77 -3.83
N VAL A 190 -15.06 5.30 -2.66
CA VAL A 190 -14.99 6.05 -1.42
C VAL A 190 -13.69 5.67 -0.70
N ARG A 191 -12.84 6.66 -0.46
CA ARG A 191 -11.63 6.51 0.35
C ARG A 191 -11.99 6.67 1.82
N VAL A 192 -11.66 5.68 2.62
CA VAL A 192 -11.77 5.71 4.08
C VAL A 192 -10.39 5.97 4.67
N MET A 193 -10.23 7.10 5.34
CA MET A 193 -8.94 7.58 5.86
C MET A 193 -9.08 7.98 7.32
N PRO A 194 -8.30 7.40 8.26
CA PRO A 194 -8.29 7.88 9.63
C PRO A 194 -7.77 9.32 9.72
N THR A 195 -8.46 10.14 10.51
CA THR A 195 -8.18 11.57 10.63
C THR A 195 -6.77 11.86 11.15
N ASP A 196 -6.34 11.15 12.19
CA ASP A 196 -5.01 11.32 12.75
C ASP A 196 -3.90 10.82 11.81
N TYR A 197 -4.15 9.70 11.12
CA TYR A 197 -3.22 9.14 10.15
C TYR A 197 -3.00 10.10 8.97
N LYS A 198 -4.05 10.76 8.50
CA LYS A 198 -3.97 11.79 7.47
C LYS A 198 -3.06 12.95 7.90
N GLN A 199 -3.19 13.42 9.15
CA GLN A 199 -2.34 14.49 9.68
C GLN A 199 -0.87 14.06 9.72
N VAL A 200 -0.59 12.84 10.16
CA VAL A 200 0.78 12.28 10.16
C VAL A 200 1.37 12.22 8.76
N LEU A 201 0.62 11.73 7.78
CA LEU A 201 1.07 11.68 6.38
C LEU A 201 1.35 13.08 5.82
N GLN A 202 0.51 14.07 6.12
CA GLN A 202 0.71 15.45 5.70
C GLN A 202 1.98 16.06 6.34
N GLN A 203 2.22 15.81 7.62
CA GLN A 203 3.43 16.26 8.31
C GLN A 203 4.69 15.60 7.74
N GLN A 204 4.66 14.32 7.45
CA GLN A 204 5.77 13.61 6.82
C GLN A 204 6.06 14.14 5.41
N ALA A 205 5.03 14.37 4.60
CA ALA A 205 5.17 14.95 3.28
C ALA A 205 5.75 16.38 3.33
N ALA A 206 5.34 17.20 4.29
CA ALA A 206 5.87 18.54 4.49
C ALA A 206 7.36 18.51 4.88
N LYS A 207 7.75 17.67 5.84
CA LYS A 207 9.16 17.48 6.24
C LYS A 207 10.02 17.00 5.07
N ALA A 208 9.59 16.01 4.32
CA ALA A 208 10.31 15.51 3.15
C ALA A 208 10.47 16.58 2.06
N ALA A 209 9.48 17.45 1.87
CA ALA A 209 9.56 18.57 0.95
C ALA A 209 10.58 19.65 1.41
N GLU A 210 10.65 19.91 2.71
CA GLU A 210 11.63 20.84 3.29
C GLU A 210 13.06 20.30 3.19
N GLU A 211 13.26 19.02 3.51
CA GLU A 211 14.56 18.35 3.37
C GLU A 211 15.06 18.36 1.93
N LYS A 212 14.18 18.09 0.97
CA LYS A 212 14.51 18.15 -0.45
C LYS A 212 14.89 19.57 -0.91
N LYS A 213 14.22 20.61 -0.41
CA LYS A 213 14.58 22.01 -0.67
C LYS A 213 15.94 22.36 -0.06
N ARG A 214 16.21 21.87 1.14
CA ARG A 214 17.50 22.13 1.83
C ARG A 214 18.67 21.45 1.10
N SER A 215 18.50 20.20 0.67
CA SER A 215 19.50 19.46 -0.11
C SER A 215 19.80 20.16 -1.45
N SER A 216 18.76 20.55 -2.20
CA SER A 216 18.96 21.28 -3.47
C SER A 216 19.62 22.64 -3.30
N HIS A 217 19.43 23.30 -2.15
CA HIS A 217 20.09 24.59 -1.87
C HIS A 217 21.59 24.40 -1.53
N VAL A 218 21.93 23.32 -0.82
CA VAL A 218 23.33 22.95 -0.50
C VAL A 218 24.08 22.59 -1.78
N ASP A 219 23.47 21.82 -2.68
CA ASP A 219 24.08 21.47 -3.97
C ASP A 219 24.31 22.69 -4.86
N LEU A 220 23.41 23.68 -4.82
CA LEU A 220 23.58 24.94 -5.56
C LEU A 220 24.73 25.77 -5.01
N LEU A 221 24.88 25.84 -3.69
CA LEU A 221 26.00 26.56 -3.04
C LEU A 221 27.34 25.87 -3.27
N GLY A 222 27.36 24.53 -3.26
CA GLY A 222 28.55 23.73 -3.57
C GLY A 222 29.03 23.93 -5.01
N THR A 223 28.11 24.02 -5.98
CA THR A 223 28.44 24.30 -7.38
C THR A 223 28.92 25.73 -7.61
N LEU A 224 28.44 26.70 -6.83
CA LEU A 224 28.92 28.10 -6.89
C LEU A 224 30.31 28.26 -6.25
N SER A 225 30.59 27.52 -5.16
CA SER A 225 31.92 27.53 -4.51
C SER A 225 33.01 26.91 -5.41
N ASN A 226 32.68 25.90 -6.21
CA ASN A 226 33.64 25.24 -7.10
C ASN A 226 33.94 26.02 -8.40
N ARG A 227 33.19 27.10 -8.71
CA ARG A 227 33.46 28.01 -9.82
C ARG A 227 34.34 29.19 -9.42
N GLY A 228 34.62 29.40 -8.12
CA GLY A 228 35.40 30.51 -7.58
C GLY A 228 36.88 30.21 -7.33
N SER A 229 37.37 29.01 -7.50
CA SER A 229 38.77 28.62 -7.22
C SER A 229 39.55 28.19 -8.45
N GLN A 230 39.59 29.04 -9.46
CA GLN A 230 40.66 29.06 -10.45
C GLN A 230 41.26 30.47 -10.49
N VAL A 231 42.06 30.77 -9.49
CA VAL A 231 43.06 31.83 -9.57
C VAL A 231 44.36 31.22 -9.04
N ASP A 232 45.31 31.06 -9.95
CA ASP A 232 46.68 30.69 -9.66
C ASP A 232 47.32 31.70 -8.71
N VAL A 233 47.86 31.21 -7.59
CA VAL A 233 48.94 31.91 -6.89
C VAL A 233 49.97 30.87 -6.46
N SER A 234 51.04 30.80 -7.22
CA SER A 234 52.33 30.22 -6.82
C SER A 234 52.98 31.16 -5.76
N ILE A 235 53.27 30.66 -4.56
CA ILE A 235 54.36 31.15 -3.71
C ILE A 235 54.79 30.01 -2.73
N SER A 236 56.08 29.78 -2.81
CA SER A 236 57.09 29.08 -2.06
C SER A 236 56.92 28.69 -0.60
N ASN A 237 57.50 27.53 -0.31
CA ASN A 237 57.88 26.91 0.98
C ASN A 237 58.53 27.89 1.99
N GLU A 238 58.25 27.66 3.25
CA GLU A 238 59.25 27.53 4.32
C GLU A 238 58.70 26.83 5.56
N HIS A 239 59.59 26.01 6.13
CA HIS A 239 59.49 25.18 7.35
C HIS A 239 59.04 25.95 8.60
N VAL A 240 58.35 25.24 9.53
CA VAL A 240 58.76 25.07 10.93
C VAL A 240 58.01 23.91 11.56
N ALA A 241 58.74 23.13 12.35
CA ALA A 241 58.35 21.88 13.05
C ALA A 241 57.80 22.15 14.48
N SER A 242 57.22 21.06 14.99
CA SER A 242 56.98 20.66 16.39
C SER A 242 55.80 21.32 17.13
N ASP A 243 54.83 20.60 17.66
CA ASP A 243 54.89 19.78 18.86
C ASP A 243 53.57 18.97 19.05
N ALA A 244 53.75 17.77 19.61
CA ALA A 244 52.72 16.84 19.91
C ALA A 244 51.90 17.20 21.16
N VAL A 245 50.57 17.00 21.10
CA VAL A 245 49.75 16.64 22.28
C VAL A 245 48.67 15.67 21.89
N SER A 246 48.67 14.57 22.59
CA SER A 246 47.74 13.47 22.53
C SER A 246 46.30 13.85 22.89
N GLY A 247 45.35 13.47 22.07
CA GLY A 247 43.92 13.48 22.38
C GLY A 247 43.21 12.41 21.61
N ALA A 248 42.84 11.32 22.29
CA ALA A 248 42.10 10.20 21.71
C ALA A 248 40.73 10.66 21.27
N ALA A 249 40.54 10.78 19.96
CA ALA A 249 39.22 10.90 19.34
C ALA A 249 38.72 9.50 19.03
N LYS A 250 37.61 9.14 19.66
CA LYS A 250 36.80 7.98 19.27
C LYS A 250 36.31 8.18 17.85
N THR A 251 36.76 7.34 16.96
CA THR A 251 36.21 7.18 15.62
C THR A 251 34.86 6.46 15.77
N GLU A 252 33.77 7.21 15.65
CA GLU A 252 32.47 6.63 15.38
C GLU A 252 32.47 6.18 13.91
N GLU A 253 32.35 4.87 13.70
CA GLU A 253 32.05 4.29 12.39
C GLU A 253 30.70 4.86 11.90
N PRO A 254 30.59 5.38 10.66
CA PRO A 254 29.30 5.70 10.09
C PRO A 254 28.51 4.42 9.89
N ALA A 255 27.31 4.39 10.45
CA ALA A 255 26.46 3.23 10.53
C ALA A 255 26.13 2.70 9.11
N VAL A 256 26.37 1.42 8.90
CA VAL A 256 25.97 0.65 7.70
C VAL A 256 24.46 0.76 7.43
N MET A 257 23.67 1.11 8.45
CA MET A 257 22.22 1.38 8.34
C MET A 257 21.86 2.54 7.39
N ASP A 258 22.67 3.60 7.32
CA ASP A 258 22.36 4.76 6.47
C ASP A 258 22.47 4.47 4.97
N MET A 259 23.29 3.51 4.56
CA MET A 259 23.42 3.10 3.16
C MET A 259 22.27 2.21 2.67
N GLU A 260 21.79 1.31 3.51
CA GLU A 260 20.65 0.44 3.17
C GLU A 260 19.34 1.26 3.10
N GLU A 261 19.16 2.20 4.00
CA GLU A 261 18.00 3.10 4.01
C GLU A 261 17.99 4.02 2.78
N ALA A 262 19.14 4.57 2.40
CA ALA A 262 19.31 5.38 1.19
C ALA A 262 19.15 4.56 -0.12
N MET A 263 19.49 3.29 -0.13
CA MET A 263 19.23 2.40 -1.27
C MET A 263 17.74 2.05 -1.37
N LEU A 264 17.10 1.77 -0.25
CA LEU A 264 15.66 1.50 -0.18
C LEU A 264 14.83 2.70 -0.64
N ASP A 265 15.21 3.91 -0.24
CA ASP A 265 14.56 5.15 -0.67
C ASP A 265 14.72 5.40 -2.18
N LYS A 266 15.87 5.09 -2.76
CA LYS A 266 16.09 5.16 -4.22
C LYS A 266 15.25 4.15 -4.98
N GLU A 267 15.13 2.93 -4.49
CA GLU A 267 14.28 1.90 -5.10
C GLU A 267 12.81 2.26 -4.99
N LEU A 268 12.35 2.78 -3.85
CA LEU A 268 11.00 3.30 -3.66
C LEU A 268 10.70 4.50 -4.57
N ALA A 269 11.65 5.42 -4.73
CA ALA A 269 11.50 6.57 -5.63
C ALA A 269 11.42 6.12 -7.11
N LYS A 270 12.21 5.11 -7.50
CA LYS A 270 12.19 4.51 -8.83
C LYS A 270 10.86 3.80 -9.08
N ALA A 271 10.40 2.99 -8.15
CA ALA A 271 9.10 2.30 -8.24
C ALA A 271 7.92 3.28 -8.32
N ARG A 272 7.97 4.40 -7.58
CA ARG A 272 6.99 5.49 -7.66
C ARG A 272 7.00 6.16 -9.04
N SER A 273 8.18 6.40 -9.62
CA SER A 273 8.31 6.99 -10.96
C SER A 273 7.75 6.06 -12.04
N GLU A 274 8.07 4.78 -11.98
CA GLU A 274 7.56 3.77 -12.93
C GLU A 274 6.03 3.62 -12.85
N LYS A 275 5.44 3.68 -11.63
CA LYS A 275 3.99 3.71 -11.45
C LYS A 275 3.35 4.97 -12.05
N LEU A 276 3.96 6.14 -11.85
CA LEU A 276 3.49 7.41 -12.43
C LEU A 276 3.52 7.39 -13.96
N ASP A 277 4.54 6.81 -14.55
CA ASP A 277 4.65 6.71 -16.02
C ASP A 277 3.64 5.75 -16.62
N LYS A 278 3.32 4.65 -15.92
CA LYS A 278 2.22 3.76 -16.30
C LYS A 278 0.87 4.49 -16.29
N VAL A 279 0.57 5.27 -15.24
CA VAL A 279 -0.66 6.07 -15.16
C VAL A 279 -0.72 7.14 -16.24
N ARG A 280 0.40 7.84 -16.51
CA ARG A 280 0.48 8.82 -17.59
C ARG A 280 0.29 8.18 -18.96
N GLY A 281 0.83 6.98 -19.16
CA GLY A 281 0.63 6.18 -20.38
C GLY A 281 -0.83 5.80 -20.55
N PHE A 282 -1.46 5.31 -19.49
CA PHE A 282 -2.87 4.95 -19.45
C PHE A 282 -3.79 6.16 -19.71
N MET A 283 -3.55 7.29 -19.06
CA MET A 283 -4.30 8.53 -19.27
C MET A 283 -4.13 9.12 -20.70
N LYS A 284 -2.96 8.95 -21.33
CA LYS A 284 -2.73 9.37 -22.72
C LYS A 284 -3.41 8.47 -23.74
N TYR A 285 -3.50 7.18 -23.46
CA TYR A 285 -4.15 6.23 -24.36
C TYR A 285 -5.65 6.52 -24.48
N HIS A 286 -6.32 6.77 -23.37
CA HIS A 286 -7.76 7.04 -23.37
C HIS A 286 -8.16 8.43 -23.89
N ARG A 287 -7.30 9.46 -23.78
CA ARG A 287 -7.56 10.77 -24.42
C ARG A 287 -7.46 10.76 -25.95
N ARG A 288 -6.97 9.67 -26.55
CA ARG A 288 -6.89 9.53 -28.02
C ARG A 288 -8.04 8.71 -28.60
N THR A 289 -8.88 8.15 -27.78
CA THR A 289 -10.02 7.30 -28.17
C THR A 289 -11.38 7.98 -27.93
N GLU A 290 -11.40 9.19 -27.36
CA GLU A 290 -12.51 10.15 -27.41
C GLU A 290 -12.30 11.14 -28.57
#